data_b09117e61c317c7d8fb54969502072bb
#
_entry.id   b09117e61c317c7d8fb54969502072bb
#
_cell.length_a   1.000
_cell.length_b   1.000
_cell.length_c   1.000
_cell.angle_alpha   90.00
_cell.angle_beta   90.00
_cell.angle_gamma   90.00
#
_symmetry.space_group_name_H-M   'P 1'
#
loop_
_entity.id
_entity.type
_entity.pdbx_description
1 polymer ?
#
loop_
_entity_poly.entity_id
_entity_poly.type
_entity_poly.pdbx_seq_one_letter_code
_entity_poly.pdbx_strand_id
1 'polypeptide(L)'
;MKKKLLAVLMTGIMAMSFAATTTAVYAKGDDDNTLTVWAWDQNFNIKAMNIAGEQYAKDHEGFKVDVVETSSDDCQTKLTTAANAGDYSTLPDIVLMQDNSYQKYLKSYPDAFTDLKDMDIN
;
A
#
# COMPACT_ATOMS: atom_id res chain seq x y z
N MET A 1 28.19 -52.46 -36.20
CA MET A 1 28.55 -51.03 -36.18
C MET A 1 27.33 -50.24 -35.74
N LYS A 2 27.45 -49.62 -34.60
CA LYS A 2 26.30 -48.96 -33.92
C LYS A 2 26.18 -47.50 -34.40
N LYS A 3 25.13 -47.19 -35.14
CA LYS A 3 24.82 -45.80 -35.55
C LYS A 3 24.03 -45.15 -34.39
N LYS A 4 24.65 -44.18 -33.72
CA LYS A 4 23.97 -43.34 -32.75
C LYS A 4 23.20 -42.25 -33.47
N LEU A 5 21.88 -42.29 -33.38
CA LEU A 5 20.98 -41.27 -33.86
C LEU A 5 20.92 -40.14 -32.81
N LEU A 6 21.46 -38.97 -33.15
CA LEU A 6 21.39 -37.79 -32.32
C LEU A 6 20.10 -37.01 -32.63
N ALA A 7 19.10 -37.16 -31.79
CA ALA A 7 17.87 -36.36 -31.88
C ALA A 7 18.15 -34.97 -31.28
N VAL A 8 18.20 -33.96 -32.12
CA VAL A 8 18.23 -32.57 -31.68
C VAL A 8 16.78 -32.15 -31.39
N LEU A 9 16.47 -32.04 -30.11
CA LEU A 9 15.18 -31.49 -29.66
C LEU A 9 15.29 -29.96 -29.68
N MET A 10 14.75 -29.33 -30.73
CA MET A 10 14.53 -27.89 -30.75
C MET A 10 13.34 -27.55 -29.87
N THR A 11 13.61 -27.17 -28.63
CA THR A 11 12.62 -26.57 -27.74
C THR A 11 12.48 -25.10 -28.14
N GLY A 12 11.41 -24.79 -28.86
CA GLY A 12 11.02 -23.42 -29.14
C GLY A 12 10.57 -22.74 -27.83
N ILE A 13 11.40 -21.82 -27.35
CA ILE A 13 11.02 -20.93 -26.27
C ILE A 13 10.10 -19.86 -26.87
N MET A 14 8.78 -20.05 -26.75
CA MET A 14 7.84 -18.96 -26.91
C MET A 14 8.02 -18.00 -25.74
N ALA A 15 8.74 -16.91 -25.99
CA ALA A 15 8.75 -15.76 -25.09
C ALA A 15 7.37 -15.09 -25.17
N MET A 16 6.43 -15.53 -24.33
CA MET A 16 5.25 -14.74 -24.02
C MET A 16 5.73 -13.52 -23.23
N SER A 17 5.82 -12.39 -23.93
CA SER A 17 5.94 -11.08 -23.29
C SER A 17 4.65 -10.81 -22.51
N PHE A 18 4.57 -11.26 -21.28
CA PHE A 18 3.64 -10.68 -20.32
C PHE A 18 4.08 -9.24 -20.12
N ALA A 19 3.34 -8.31 -20.71
CA ALA A 19 3.34 -6.94 -20.25
C ALA A 19 2.80 -6.99 -18.81
N ALA A 20 3.71 -7.17 -17.87
CA ALA A 20 3.41 -6.95 -16.46
C ALA A 20 3.09 -5.46 -16.34
N THR A 21 1.80 -5.12 -16.33
CA THR A 21 1.37 -3.88 -15.72
C THR A 21 1.77 -4.01 -14.27
N THR A 22 2.92 -3.46 -13.92
CA THR A 22 3.31 -3.29 -12.53
C THR A 22 2.33 -2.30 -11.94
N THR A 23 1.21 -2.80 -11.40
CA THR A 23 0.53 -2.08 -10.35
C THR A 23 1.57 -1.96 -9.25
N ALA A 24 2.08 -0.73 -9.04
CA ALA A 24 2.95 -0.47 -7.93
C ALA A 24 2.19 -0.88 -6.66
N VAL A 25 2.51 -2.05 -6.14
CA VAL A 25 2.11 -2.44 -4.78
C VAL A 25 3.03 -1.64 -3.89
N TYR A 26 2.55 -0.50 -3.43
CA TYR A 26 3.23 0.25 -2.39
C TYR A 26 3.07 -0.56 -1.10
N ALA A 27 4.02 -1.44 -0.88
CA ALA A 27 4.18 -2.08 0.41
C ALA A 27 4.52 -0.98 1.44
N LYS A 28 4.00 -1.14 2.64
CA LYS A 28 4.44 -0.43 3.83
C LYS A 28 5.96 -0.35 3.80
N GLY A 29 6.52 0.86 3.86
CA GLY A 29 7.96 1.04 3.89
C GLY A 29 8.56 0.27 5.06
N ASP A 30 9.54 -0.58 4.81
CA ASP A 30 10.30 -1.30 5.85
C ASP A 30 11.18 -0.37 6.71
N ASP A 31 11.00 0.95 6.57
CA ASP A 31 11.74 1.96 7.31
C ASP A 31 10.86 2.49 8.44
N ASP A 32 11.24 2.19 9.68
CA ASP A 32 10.55 2.62 10.91
C ASP A 32 10.33 4.15 11.00
N ASN A 33 11.02 4.93 10.17
CA ASN A 33 10.93 6.38 10.11
C ASN A 33 10.02 6.89 8.97
N THR A 34 9.39 6.03 8.20
CA THR A 34 8.52 6.44 7.09
C THR A 34 7.06 6.12 7.39
N LEU A 35 6.23 7.16 7.45
CA LEU A 35 4.78 7.05 7.59
C LEU A 35 4.12 7.05 6.20
N THR A 36 3.42 5.99 5.85
CA THR A 36 2.71 5.87 4.58
C THR A 36 1.25 6.29 4.71
N VAL A 37 0.76 7.10 3.76
CA VAL A 37 -0.59 7.67 3.79
C VAL A 37 -1.28 7.50 2.44
N TRP A 38 -2.52 7.01 2.43
CA TRP A 38 -3.38 7.06 1.25
C TRP A 38 -4.36 8.22 1.34
N ALA A 39 -4.33 9.10 0.34
CA ALA A 39 -5.19 10.27 0.23
C ALA A 39 -5.47 10.60 -1.24
N TRP A 40 -6.47 11.44 -1.54
CA TRP A 40 -6.92 11.66 -2.94
C TRP A 40 -6.99 13.10 -3.40
N ASP A 41 -6.83 14.09 -2.58
CA ASP A 41 -6.91 15.49 -3.01
C ASP A 41 -5.55 16.16 -2.91
N GLN A 42 -4.94 16.43 -4.09
CA GLN A 42 -3.62 17.04 -4.18
C GLN A 42 -3.55 18.46 -3.61
N ASN A 43 -4.64 19.20 -3.71
CA ASN A 43 -4.68 20.59 -3.27
C ASN A 43 -5.05 20.74 -1.79
N PHE A 44 -5.60 19.71 -1.18
CA PHE A 44 -6.03 19.75 0.21
C PHE A 44 -5.36 18.65 1.04
N ASN A 45 -5.83 17.40 0.97
CA ASN A 45 -5.38 16.33 1.87
C ASN A 45 -3.91 15.94 1.69
N ILE A 46 -3.48 15.74 0.45
CA ILE A 46 -2.09 15.37 0.14
C ILE A 46 -1.15 16.51 0.53
N LYS A 47 -1.50 17.74 0.16
CA LYS A 47 -0.73 18.91 0.54
C LYS A 47 -0.65 19.10 2.05
N ALA A 48 -1.74 18.91 2.77
CA ALA A 48 -1.78 19.03 4.23
C ALA A 48 -0.87 17.98 4.90
N MET A 49 -0.91 16.72 4.45
CA MET A 49 -0.07 15.66 4.99
C MET A 49 1.43 15.90 4.72
N ASN A 50 1.78 16.37 3.52
CA ASN A 50 3.15 16.71 3.21
C ASN A 50 3.67 17.86 4.11
N ILE A 51 2.89 18.92 4.30
CA ILE A 51 3.26 20.04 5.18
C ILE A 51 3.41 19.56 6.63
N ALA A 52 2.49 18.73 7.11
CA ALA A 52 2.56 18.17 8.46
C ALA A 52 3.81 17.28 8.63
N GLY A 53 4.12 16.45 7.65
CA GLY A 53 5.31 15.61 7.64
C GLY A 53 6.61 16.44 7.65
N GLU A 54 6.70 17.46 6.81
CA GLU A 54 7.85 18.38 6.80
C GLU A 54 8.02 19.12 8.13
N GLN A 55 6.92 19.50 8.79
CA GLN A 55 6.96 20.16 10.08
C GLN A 55 7.45 19.20 11.17
N TYR A 56 6.92 17.98 11.21
CA TYR A 56 7.31 16.96 12.17
C TYR A 56 8.76 16.52 12.02
N ALA A 57 9.26 16.42 10.78
CA ALA A 57 10.65 16.07 10.47
C ALA A 57 11.68 17.06 11.00
N LYS A 58 11.30 18.32 11.31
CA LYS A 58 12.24 19.32 11.88
C LYS A 58 12.74 18.93 13.26
N ASP A 59 11.89 18.26 14.04
CA ASP A 59 12.20 17.83 15.40
C ASP A 59 12.48 16.30 15.49
N HIS A 60 12.33 15.59 14.38
CA HIS A 60 12.49 14.13 14.28
C HIS A 60 13.36 13.79 13.06
N GLU A 61 14.68 13.77 13.26
CA GLU A 61 15.65 13.51 12.19
C GLU A 61 15.39 12.15 11.51
N GLY A 62 15.37 12.18 10.18
CA GLY A 62 15.14 10.99 9.36
C GLY A 62 13.65 10.62 9.12
N PHE A 63 12.71 11.29 9.80
CA PHE A 63 11.28 11.05 9.59
C PHE A 63 10.81 11.50 8.20
N LYS A 64 9.96 10.71 7.59
CA LYS A 64 9.36 10.98 6.27
C LYS A 64 7.89 10.64 6.27
N VAL A 65 7.13 11.37 5.46
CA VAL A 65 5.75 10.98 5.10
C VAL A 65 5.74 10.66 3.61
N ASP A 66 5.26 9.48 3.25
CA ASP A 66 5.04 9.05 1.87
C ASP A 66 3.53 9.06 1.60
N VAL A 67 3.05 10.08 0.89
CA VAL A 67 1.64 10.23 0.56
C VAL A 67 1.38 9.68 -0.83
N VAL A 68 0.70 8.55 -0.90
CA VAL A 68 0.29 7.90 -2.15
C VAL A 68 -1.10 8.36 -2.54
N GLU A 69 -1.19 9.02 -3.71
CA GLU A 69 -2.49 9.39 -4.25
C GLU A 69 -3.31 8.13 -4.58
N THR A 70 -4.39 7.95 -3.85
CA THR A 70 -5.27 6.79 -3.97
C THR A 70 -6.71 7.27 -3.88
N SER A 71 -7.55 6.95 -4.86
CA SER A 71 -8.94 7.36 -4.86
C SER A 71 -9.72 6.81 -3.66
N SER A 72 -10.80 7.48 -3.25
CA SER A 72 -11.65 7.00 -2.15
C SER A 72 -12.16 5.58 -2.39
N ASP A 73 -12.54 5.24 -3.63
CA ASP A 73 -13.04 3.92 -3.99
C ASP A 73 -11.93 2.87 -3.94
N ASP A 74 -10.72 3.22 -4.38
CA ASP A 74 -9.56 2.32 -4.29
C ASP A 74 -9.15 2.08 -2.85
N CYS A 75 -9.16 3.10 -1.99
CA CYS A 75 -8.93 2.94 -0.55
C CYS A 75 -9.90 1.92 0.04
N GLN A 76 -11.19 2.05 -0.24
CA GLN A 76 -12.22 1.15 0.26
C GLN A 76 -12.06 -0.27 -0.30
N THR A 77 -11.76 -0.41 -1.59
CA THR A 77 -11.55 -1.71 -2.23
C THR A 77 -10.36 -2.44 -1.66
N LYS A 78 -9.22 -1.76 -1.55
CA LYS A 78 -7.99 -2.34 -0.99
C LYS A 78 -8.14 -2.72 0.48
N LEU A 79 -8.79 -1.86 1.28
CA LEU A 79 -9.07 -2.16 2.69
C LEU A 79 -9.99 -3.39 2.82
N THR A 80 -11.06 -3.47 2.03
CA THR A 80 -11.97 -4.62 2.02
C THR A 80 -11.25 -5.90 1.62
N THR A 81 -10.37 -5.83 0.62
CA THR A 81 -9.59 -6.98 0.14
C THR A 81 -8.63 -7.48 1.21
N ALA A 82 -7.88 -6.59 1.84
CA ALA A 82 -6.96 -6.91 2.93
C ALA A 82 -7.70 -7.53 4.13
N ALA A 83 -8.82 -6.93 4.52
CA ALA A 83 -9.62 -7.42 5.64
C ALA A 83 -10.23 -8.81 5.38
N ASN A 84 -10.72 -9.06 4.17
CA ASN A 84 -11.24 -10.38 3.79
C ASN A 84 -10.15 -11.46 3.73
N ALA A 85 -8.93 -11.07 3.39
CA ALA A 85 -7.78 -11.98 3.41
C ALA A 85 -7.18 -12.17 4.81
N GLY A 86 -7.51 -11.32 5.78
CA GLY A 86 -6.88 -11.27 7.09
C GLY A 86 -5.40 -10.85 7.04
N ASP A 87 -5.01 -10.18 5.95
CA ASP A 87 -3.65 -9.70 5.72
C ASP A 87 -3.64 -8.19 5.51
N TYR A 88 -3.19 -7.47 6.52
CA TYR A 88 -3.12 -6.01 6.54
C TYR A 88 -1.74 -5.46 6.14
N SER A 89 -0.80 -6.32 5.76
CA SER A 89 0.59 -5.92 5.44
C SER A 89 0.69 -4.98 4.23
N THR A 90 -0.31 -5.00 3.37
CA THR A 90 -0.38 -4.15 2.17
C THR A 90 -1.05 -2.80 2.40
N LEU A 91 -1.58 -2.55 3.60
CA LEU A 91 -2.21 -1.29 3.95
C LEU A 91 -1.16 -0.26 4.39
N PRO A 92 -1.43 1.04 4.16
CA PRO A 92 -0.59 2.12 4.67
C PRO A 92 -0.81 2.30 6.18
N ASP A 93 0.02 3.13 6.81
CA ASP A 93 -0.16 3.48 8.22
C ASP A 93 -1.40 4.34 8.45
N ILE A 94 -1.75 5.19 7.47
CA ILE A 94 -2.93 6.07 7.52
C ILE A 94 -3.72 5.95 6.22
N VAL A 95 -5.02 5.73 6.34
CA VAL A 95 -5.98 5.74 5.21
C VAL A 95 -6.97 6.88 5.41
N LEU A 96 -7.03 7.77 4.42
CA LEU A 96 -8.12 8.76 4.38
C LEU A 96 -9.43 8.06 4.06
N MET A 97 -10.48 8.38 4.81
CA MET A 97 -11.82 7.84 4.61
C MET A 97 -12.87 8.94 4.68
N GLN A 98 -13.94 8.78 3.91
CA GLN A 98 -15.10 9.66 4.00
C GLN A 98 -15.92 9.35 5.25
N ASP A 99 -16.53 10.37 5.85
CA ASP A 99 -17.34 10.26 7.06
C ASP A 99 -18.57 9.33 6.91
N ASN A 100 -19.12 9.22 5.71
CA ASN A 100 -20.23 8.32 5.42
C ASN A 100 -19.82 6.83 5.31
N SER A 101 -18.55 6.53 5.19
CA SER A 101 -18.06 5.16 4.96
C SER A 101 -17.27 4.56 6.12
N TYR A 102 -16.54 5.38 6.91
CA TYR A 102 -15.62 4.84 7.93
C TYR A 102 -16.32 3.99 9.00
N GLN A 103 -17.56 4.33 9.39
CA GLN A 103 -18.30 3.59 10.42
C GLN A 103 -18.55 2.13 10.03
N LYS A 104 -18.79 1.86 8.75
CA LYS A 104 -18.94 0.51 8.21
C LYS A 104 -17.68 -0.31 8.46
N TYR A 105 -16.52 0.29 8.18
CA TYR A 105 -15.23 -0.39 8.31
C TYR A 105 -14.84 -0.62 9.78
N LEU A 106 -15.04 0.35 10.65
CA LEU A 106 -14.81 0.19 12.09
C LEU A 106 -15.66 -0.92 12.70
N LYS A 107 -16.90 -1.11 12.23
CA LYS A 107 -17.79 -2.17 12.71
C LYS A 107 -17.46 -3.54 12.13
N SER A 108 -17.12 -3.60 10.85
CA SER A 108 -16.93 -4.87 10.14
C SER A 108 -15.51 -5.43 10.28
N TYR A 109 -14.53 -4.54 10.45
CA TYR A 109 -13.11 -4.90 10.47
C TYR A 109 -12.36 -4.13 11.57
N PRO A 110 -12.75 -4.26 12.84
CA PRO A 110 -12.13 -3.51 13.94
C PRO A 110 -10.62 -3.75 14.05
N ASP A 111 -10.16 -4.96 13.71
CA ASP A 111 -8.74 -5.33 13.79
C ASP A 111 -7.86 -4.66 12.71
N ALA A 112 -8.48 -4.00 11.71
CA ALA A 112 -7.74 -3.24 10.71
C ALA A 112 -7.29 -1.86 11.21
N PHE A 113 -7.76 -1.43 12.39
CA PHE A 113 -7.53 -0.08 12.90
C PHE A 113 -6.93 -0.11 14.31
N THR A 114 -6.02 0.81 14.56
CA THR A 114 -5.44 1.01 15.89
C THR A 114 -6.33 1.93 16.71
N ASP A 115 -6.64 1.54 17.96
CA ASP A 115 -7.32 2.42 18.92
C ASP A 115 -6.30 3.45 19.42
N LEU A 116 -6.60 4.73 19.21
CA LEU A 116 -5.72 5.83 19.62
C LEU A 116 -5.83 6.21 21.11
N LYS A 117 -6.72 5.58 21.87
CA LYS A 117 -6.90 5.87 23.31
C LYS A 117 -5.64 5.63 24.15
N ASP A 118 -4.84 4.64 23.73
CA ASP A 118 -3.63 4.25 24.44
C ASP A 118 -2.40 5.03 23.93
N MET A 119 -2.58 5.91 22.96
CA MET A 119 -1.55 6.83 22.50
C MET A 119 -1.60 8.11 23.34
N ASP A 120 -0.47 8.51 23.90
CA ASP A 120 -0.32 9.76 24.65
C ASP A 120 -0.37 10.97 23.70
N ILE A 121 -1.58 11.23 23.17
CA ILE A 121 -1.85 12.36 22.28
C ILE A 121 -2.29 13.53 23.15
N ASN A 122 -1.33 14.38 23.53
CA ASN A 122 -1.56 15.63 24.22
C ASN A 122 -1.69 16.80 23.26
#